data_23bbb3d5fa8ed440274764544951ccab
#
_entry.id   23bbb3d5fa8ed440274764544951ccab
#
_cell.length_a   1.000
_cell.length_b   1.000
_cell.length_c   1.000
_cell.angle_alpha   90.00
_cell.angle_beta   90.00
_cell.angle_gamma   90.00
#
_symmetry.space_group_name_H-M   'P 1'
#
loop_
_entity.id
_entity.type
_entity.pdbx_description
1 polymer ?
#
loop_
_entity_poly.entity_id
_entity_poly.type
_entity_poly.pdbx_seq_one_letter_code
_entity_poly.pdbx_strand_id
1 'polypeptide(L)'
;MSLKNDIGRIFLDNTKYANPSQAVNQASSLNALSSDLYTDSKRFIYELLQNADDSSQNNEVVKVWIKIFDDKLVVAHSGRPFSTRDLQGLCNVNNGTKKSDLTKTGYKGIGFKSVFGQSEKVTVFSNNEYFRFDSSYPFEWNWEDSKITWEKTNDRQFQYPWQIIPIYTEASEIHKPINQFLENIEVNVATIIQMKNVKETSQAVQNLSQNLNMFLFLKNISEINFDVMESASIEINRNQKDRITLKNGSVSKADWLIRTISLTVPADVKTALQDERNIPEKLLSTDSIELTLAAKVGSDGITKISEQETLLYSYLPTDERKYSLPILVNTSFLTTANRESLHADSKWNQWLFKTIAIEIFNWISRLIKTEYSFQA
;
A
#
# COMPACT_ATOMS: atom_id res chain seq x y z
N MET A 1 3.55 -2.95 -24.35
CA MET A 1 3.93 -1.64 -24.96
C MET A 1 5.11 -1.11 -24.16
N SER A 2 6.13 -0.55 -24.85
CA SER A 2 7.28 0.06 -24.18
C SER A 2 6.89 1.37 -23.49
N LEU A 3 7.36 1.58 -22.25
CA LEU A 3 7.15 2.81 -21.47
C LEU A 3 8.23 3.87 -21.76
N LYS A 4 9.30 3.53 -22.51
CA LYS A 4 10.47 4.41 -22.73
C LYS A 4 10.10 5.81 -23.23
N ASN A 5 9.22 5.89 -24.23
CA ASN A 5 8.78 7.17 -24.78
C ASN A 5 7.94 7.99 -23.79
N ASP A 6 7.09 7.33 -23.02
CA ASP A 6 6.27 7.98 -22.00
C ASP A 6 7.13 8.49 -20.84
N ILE A 7 8.12 7.72 -20.41
CA ILE A 7 9.11 8.12 -19.41
C ILE A 7 9.85 9.38 -19.88
N GLY A 8 10.38 9.38 -21.14
CA GLY A 8 11.08 10.53 -21.69
C GLY A 8 10.19 11.78 -21.77
N ARG A 9 8.93 11.63 -22.16
CA ARG A 9 7.96 12.74 -22.21
C ARG A 9 7.71 13.32 -20.81
N ILE A 10 7.39 12.45 -19.83
CA ILE A 10 7.10 12.91 -18.46
C ILE A 10 8.35 13.53 -17.83
N PHE A 11 9.55 12.99 -18.09
CA PHE A 11 10.81 13.60 -17.67
C PHE A 11 10.92 15.04 -18.18
N LEU A 12 10.73 15.24 -19.48
CA LEU A 12 10.80 16.56 -20.08
C LEU A 12 9.74 17.53 -19.53
N ASP A 13 8.50 17.06 -19.36
CA ASP A 13 7.42 17.89 -18.85
C ASP A 13 7.64 18.29 -17.40
N ASN A 14 8.12 17.37 -16.56
CA ASN A 14 8.33 17.59 -15.13
C ASN A 14 9.69 18.26 -14.79
N THR A 15 10.53 18.52 -15.77
CA THR A 15 11.76 19.33 -15.64
C THR A 15 11.61 20.76 -16.18
N LYS A 16 10.52 21.08 -16.89
CA LYS A 16 10.25 22.39 -17.46
C LYS A 16 9.57 23.31 -16.47
N TYR A 17 10.35 24.17 -15.82
CA TYR A 17 9.85 25.22 -14.93
C TYR A 17 10.19 26.60 -15.49
N ALA A 18 9.28 27.56 -15.40
CA ALA A 18 9.51 28.93 -15.83
C ALA A 18 10.62 29.61 -15.00
N ASN A 19 10.74 29.25 -13.73
CA ASN A 19 11.79 29.75 -12.84
C ASN A 19 12.16 28.71 -11.78
N PRO A 20 13.38 28.80 -11.18
CA PRO A 20 13.86 27.85 -10.16
C PRO A 20 12.96 27.75 -8.94
N SER A 21 12.35 28.86 -8.51
CA SER A 21 11.50 28.91 -7.31
C SER A 21 10.28 27.98 -7.42
N GLN A 22 9.72 27.82 -8.62
CA GLN A 22 8.60 26.89 -8.86
C GLN A 22 9.02 25.43 -8.61
N ALA A 23 10.18 25.02 -9.15
CA ALA A 23 10.69 23.68 -8.94
C ALA A 23 10.93 23.40 -7.45
N VAL A 24 11.60 24.32 -6.75
CA VAL A 24 11.91 24.20 -5.32
C VAL A 24 10.65 24.19 -4.44
N ASN A 25 9.65 25.01 -4.76
CA ASN A 25 8.39 25.01 -4.02
C ASN A 25 7.64 23.68 -4.19
N GLN A 26 7.64 23.12 -5.39
CA GLN A 26 7.06 21.80 -5.63
C GLN A 26 7.86 20.70 -4.93
N ALA A 27 9.20 20.73 -4.98
CA ALA A 27 10.05 19.80 -4.23
C ALA A 27 9.78 19.86 -2.72
N SER A 28 9.67 21.07 -2.16
CA SER A 28 9.36 21.26 -0.73
C SER A 28 8.00 20.71 -0.35
N SER A 29 6.98 20.92 -1.18
CA SER A 29 5.64 20.37 -0.95
C SER A 29 5.64 18.84 -0.99
N LEU A 30 6.39 18.22 -1.91
CA LEU A 30 6.53 16.78 -1.98
C LEU A 30 7.32 16.20 -0.79
N ASN A 31 8.36 16.89 -0.34
CA ASN A 31 9.14 16.49 0.84
C ASN A 31 8.28 16.56 2.11
N ALA A 32 7.50 17.63 2.30
CA ALA A 32 6.57 17.75 3.42
C ALA A 32 5.52 16.62 3.39
N LEU A 33 4.91 16.37 2.23
CA LEU A 33 3.97 15.27 2.06
C LEU A 33 4.62 13.92 2.39
N SER A 34 5.87 13.74 1.96
CA SER A 34 6.62 12.51 2.25
C SER A 34 6.92 12.38 3.74
N SER A 35 7.36 13.41 4.44
CA SER A 35 7.68 13.37 5.88
C SER A 35 6.43 13.10 6.73
N ASP A 36 5.30 13.71 6.43
CA ASP A 36 4.06 13.55 7.18
C ASP A 36 3.44 12.15 7.05
N LEU A 37 3.75 11.45 5.96
CA LEU A 37 3.25 10.10 5.71
C LEU A 37 4.10 9.00 6.39
N TYR A 38 5.29 9.31 6.98
CA TYR A 38 6.35 8.31 7.24
C TYR A 38 6.90 8.28 8.66
N THR A 39 6.03 8.22 9.63
CA THR A 39 6.40 7.90 11.02
C THR A 39 6.70 6.41 11.22
N ASP A 40 6.16 5.50 10.40
CA ASP A 40 6.39 4.05 10.51
C ASP A 40 7.15 3.48 9.30
N SER A 41 8.33 2.90 9.57
CA SER A 41 9.20 2.23 8.59
C SER A 41 8.57 1.00 7.89
N LYS A 42 7.41 0.51 8.35
CA LYS A 42 6.70 -0.65 7.78
C LYS A 42 5.67 -0.26 6.72
N ARG A 43 5.18 0.98 6.80
CA ARG A 43 3.98 1.38 6.05
C ARG A 43 4.15 1.33 4.54
N PHE A 44 5.31 1.72 4.02
CA PHE A 44 5.56 1.65 2.59
C PHE A 44 5.46 0.23 2.04
N ILE A 45 5.81 -0.80 2.84
CA ILE A 45 5.69 -2.21 2.43
C ILE A 45 4.22 -2.59 2.27
N TYR A 46 3.36 -2.14 3.20
CA TYR A 46 1.91 -2.36 3.08
C TYR A 46 1.32 -1.71 1.83
N GLU A 47 1.75 -0.50 1.49
CA GLU A 47 1.31 0.19 0.27
C GLU A 47 1.78 -0.55 -0.99
N LEU A 48 2.99 -1.13 -0.99
CA LEU A 48 3.49 -1.96 -2.09
C LEU A 48 2.71 -3.28 -2.19
N LEU A 49 2.41 -3.94 -1.07
CA LEU A 49 1.55 -5.13 -1.04
C LEU A 49 0.14 -4.82 -1.54
N GLN A 50 -0.44 -3.69 -1.14
CA GLN A 50 -1.72 -3.24 -1.65
C GLN A 50 -1.69 -2.99 -3.15
N ASN A 51 -0.62 -2.38 -3.67
CA ASN A 51 -0.47 -2.16 -5.11
C ASN A 51 -0.33 -3.49 -5.86
N ALA A 52 0.39 -4.47 -5.31
CA ALA A 52 0.48 -5.81 -5.86
C ALA A 52 -0.90 -6.49 -5.88
N ASP A 53 -1.65 -6.44 -4.77
CA ASP A 53 -2.99 -7.02 -4.65
C ASP A 53 -3.99 -6.40 -5.66
N ASP A 54 -3.95 -5.08 -5.82
CA ASP A 54 -4.77 -4.33 -6.79
C ASP A 54 -4.34 -4.54 -8.27
N SER A 55 -3.17 -5.15 -8.51
CA SER A 55 -2.65 -5.41 -9.86
C SER A 55 -3.17 -6.69 -10.50
N SER A 56 -3.99 -7.48 -9.80
CA SER A 56 -4.65 -8.66 -10.36
C SER A 56 -5.48 -8.31 -11.59
N GLN A 57 -5.45 -9.18 -12.60
CA GLN A 57 -6.31 -9.12 -13.79
C GLN A 57 -7.09 -10.43 -13.91
N ASN A 58 -8.32 -10.35 -14.40
CA ASN A 58 -9.16 -11.53 -14.70
C ASN A 58 -9.28 -12.54 -13.55
N ASN A 59 -9.21 -12.09 -12.30
CA ASN A 59 -9.19 -12.92 -11.09
C ASN A 59 -7.96 -13.84 -10.99
N GLU A 60 -6.89 -13.53 -11.70
CA GLU A 60 -5.63 -14.25 -11.54
C GLU A 60 -5.00 -13.94 -10.17
N VAL A 61 -4.42 -14.97 -9.56
CA VAL A 61 -3.74 -14.83 -8.29
C VAL A 61 -2.39 -14.14 -8.47
N VAL A 62 -2.03 -13.30 -7.51
CA VAL A 62 -0.75 -12.59 -7.49
C VAL A 62 0.19 -13.26 -6.50
N LYS A 63 1.43 -13.44 -6.91
CA LYS A 63 2.54 -13.84 -6.04
C LYS A 63 3.47 -12.66 -5.82
N VAL A 64 4.02 -12.57 -4.61
CA VAL A 64 4.89 -11.47 -4.19
C VAL A 64 6.21 -12.04 -3.67
N TRP A 65 7.31 -11.36 -3.96
CA TRP A 65 8.65 -11.63 -3.43
C TRP A 65 9.21 -10.38 -2.79
N ILE A 66 9.70 -10.51 -1.57
CA ILE A 66 10.34 -9.46 -0.79
C ILE A 66 11.73 -9.95 -0.42
N LYS A 67 12.76 -9.33 -1.02
CA LYS A 67 14.15 -9.77 -0.84
C LYS A 67 15.10 -8.60 -0.63
N ILE A 68 16.09 -8.77 0.21
CA ILE A 68 17.15 -7.80 0.45
C ILE A 68 18.44 -8.24 -0.24
N PHE A 69 19.05 -7.32 -0.95
CA PHE A 69 20.36 -7.41 -1.58
C PHE A 69 21.22 -6.25 -1.07
N ASP A 70 22.15 -6.52 -0.17
CA ASP A 70 23.00 -5.52 0.48
C ASP A 70 22.17 -4.37 1.07
N ASP A 71 22.24 -3.18 0.46
CA ASP A 71 21.49 -1.98 0.86
C ASP A 71 20.18 -1.79 0.07
N LYS A 72 19.74 -2.78 -0.69
CA LYS A 72 18.56 -2.68 -1.55
C LYS A 72 17.46 -3.66 -1.15
N LEU A 73 16.28 -3.13 -0.90
CA LEU A 73 15.05 -3.91 -0.74
C LEU A 73 14.35 -4.03 -2.09
N VAL A 74 14.05 -5.25 -2.50
CA VAL A 74 13.27 -5.56 -3.70
C VAL A 74 11.92 -6.10 -3.29
N VAL A 75 10.85 -5.45 -3.75
CA VAL A 75 9.47 -5.94 -3.66
C VAL A 75 8.97 -6.17 -5.07
N ALA A 76 8.80 -7.44 -5.44
CA ALA A 76 8.42 -7.86 -6.79
C ALA A 76 7.10 -8.63 -6.78
N HIS A 77 6.33 -8.59 -7.87
CA HIS A 77 5.07 -9.32 -7.98
C HIS A 77 4.72 -9.73 -9.40
N SER A 78 3.90 -10.79 -9.52
CA SER A 78 3.44 -11.37 -10.80
C SER A 78 2.21 -10.66 -11.39
N GLY A 79 1.66 -9.63 -10.72
CA GLY A 79 0.50 -8.89 -11.23
C GLY A 79 0.78 -8.15 -12.53
N ARG A 80 -0.23 -7.48 -13.10
CA ARG A 80 -0.08 -6.81 -14.39
C ARG A 80 1.05 -5.77 -14.39
N PRO A 81 1.78 -5.64 -15.50
CA PRO A 81 2.77 -4.59 -15.66
C PRO A 81 2.10 -3.20 -15.70
N PHE A 82 2.90 -2.16 -15.48
CA PHE A 82 2.43 -0.79 -15.55
C PHE A 82 2.03 -0.39 -16.96
N SER A 83 0.92 0.30 -17.07
CA SER A 83 0.49 1.04 -18.25
C SER A 83 1.03 2.48 -18.21
N THR A 84 0.95 3.19 -19.33
CA THR A 84 1.20 4.65 -19.40
C THR A 84 0.42 5.42 -18.33
N ARG A 85 -0.83 5.00 -18.07
CA ARG A 85 -1.68 5.64 -17.06
C ARG A 85 -1.16 5.39 -15.64
N ASP A 86 -0.64 4.20 -15.35
CA ASP A 86 -0.04 3.90 -14.04
C ASP A 86 1.25 4.71 -13.84
N LEU A 87 2.10 4.83 -14.87
CA LEU A 87 3.29 5.67 -14.85
C LEU A 87 2.93 7.15 -14.57
N GLN A 88 1.92 7.68 -15.26
CA GLN A 88 1.41 9.04 -14.99
C GLN A 88 0.92 9.18 -13.55
N GLY A 89 0.22 8.16 -13.01
CA GLY A 89 -0.23 8.13 -11.63
C GLY A 89 0.92 8.15 -10.62
N LEU A 90 2.05 7.49 -10.92
CA LEU A 90 3.26 7.56 -10.10
C LEU A 90 3.91 8.95 -10.11
N CYS A 91 3.88 9.63 -11.27
CA CYS A 91 4.53 10.93 -11.47
C CYS A 91 3.67 12.13 -11.10
N ASN A 92 2.40 11.94 -10.73
CA ASN A 92 1.49 13.00 -10.34
C ASN A 92 1.19 12.96 -8.83
N VAL A 93 0.72 14.09 -8.28
CA VAL A 93 0.20 14.20 -6.93
C VAL A 93 -1.33 14.20 -7.00
N ASN A 94 -2.01 13.38 -6.22
CA ASN A 94 -3.48 13.26 -6.16
C ASN A 94 -4.18 12.81 -7.46
N ASN A 95 -3.47 12.27 -8.43
CA ASN A 95 -4.04 11.80 -9.70
C ASN A 95 -3.93 10.28 -9.88
N GLY A 96 -4.21 9.52 -8.82
CA GLY A 96 -4.19 8.06 -8.87
C GLY A 96 -5.19 7.51 -9.90
N THR A 97 -4.76 6.52 -10.67
CA THR A 97 -5.58 5.83 -11.70
C THR A 97 -6.79 5.07 -11.14
N LYS A 98 -6.85 4.94 -9.81
CA LYS A 98 -7.85 4.15 -9.06
C LYS A 98 -9.03 4.98 -8.55
N LYS A 99 -9.10 6.30 -8.84
CA LYS A 99 -10.14 7.19 -8.29
C LYS A 99 -11.57 6.78 -8.66
N SER A 100 -11.77 6.21 -9.84
CA SER A 100 -13.09 5.82 -10.35
C SER A 100 -13.38 4.31 -10.22
N ASP A 101 -12.41 3.49 -9.81
CA ASP A 101 -12.59 2.03 -9.72
C ASP A 101 -12.94 1.64 -8.28
N LEU A 102 -14.22 1.34 -8.05
CA LEU A 102 -14.75 0.97 -6.74
C LEU A 102 -14.22 -0.37 -6.21
N THR A 103 -13.67 -1.22 -7.09
CA THR A 103 -13.14 -2.54 -6.73
C THR A 103 -11.72 -2.46 -6.15
N LYS A 104 -10.97 -1.40 -6.47
CA LYS A 104 -9.58 -1.21 -6.02
C LYS A 104 -9.51 -0.44 -4.71
N THR A 105 -8.58 -0.82 -3.86
CA THR A 105 -8.51 -0.34 -2.48
C THR A 105 -7.73 0.98 -2.35
N GLY A 106 -6.71 1.19 -3.21
CA GLY A 106 -5.88 2.41 -3.19
C GLY A 106 -6.52 3.57 -3.93
N TYR A 107 -7.10 4.54 -3.22
CA TYR A 107 -7.80 5.69 -3.83
C TYR A 107 -7.12 7.06 -3.62
N LYS A 108 -6.17 7.16 -2.68
CA LYS A 108 -5.54 8.46 -2.35
C LYS A 108 -4.48 8.91 -3.36
N GLY A 109 -3.99 8.03 -4.25
CA GLY A 109 -2.96 8.35 -5.26
C GLY A 109 -1.58 8.74 -4.71
N ILE A 110 -1.38 8.60 -3.39
CA ILE A 110 -0.16 8.97 -2.68
C ILE A 110 0.56 7.77 -2.05
N GLY A 111 -0.01 6.58 -2.10
CA GLY A 111 0.53 5.39 -1.45
C GLY A 111 1.96 5.06 -1.89
N PHE A 112 2.23 5.06 -3.21
CA PHE A 112 3.58 4.82 -3.73
C PHE A 112 4.58 5.89 -3.26
N LYS A 113 4.15 7.14 -3.03
CA LYS A 113 5.05 8.20 -2.53
C LYS A 113 5.67 7.84 -1.17
N SER A 114 5.10 6.84 -0.49
CA SER A 114 5.61 6.31 0.76
C SER A 114 7.05 5.79 0.64
N VAL A 115 7.45 5.23 -0.45
CA VAL A 115 8.81 4.71 -0.64
C VAL A 115 9.87 5.82 -0.60
N PHE A 116 9.53 7.05 -0.96
CA PHE A 116 10.46 8.19 -0.99
C PHE A 116 10.82 8.72 0.41
N GLY A 117 10.03 8.44 1.43
CA GLY A 117 10.41 8.69 2.82
C GLY A 117 11.57 7.80 3.28
N GLN A 118 11.63 6.57 2.77
CA GLN A 118 12.63 5.58 3.13
C GLN A 118 13.85 5.55 2.20
N SER A 119 13.79 6.24 1.05
CA SER A 119 14.81 6.15 0.01
C SER A 119 14.94 7.44 -0.79
N GLU A 120 16.17 7.74 -1.19
CA GLU A 120 16.48 8.82 -2.14
C GLU A 120 16.66 8.30 -3.56
N LYS A 121 16.66 6.97 -3.73
CA LYS A 121 16.75 6.33 -5.04
C LYS A 121 15.85 5.10 -5.09
N VAL A 122 14.81 5.17 -5.91
CA VAL A 122 13.83 4.10 -6.12
C VAL A 122 13.81 3.74 -7.60
N THR A 123 14.09 2.48 -7.91
CA THR A 123 14.02 1.96 -9.27
C THR A 123 12.80 1.05 -9.41
N VAL A 124 12.08 1.21 -10.50
CA VAL A 124 10.91 0.39 -10.85
C VAL A 124 11.23 -0.43 -12.08
N PHE A 125 11.00 -1.72 -11.99
CA PHE A 125 10.97 -2.66 -13.11
C PHE A 125 9.52 -2.90 -13.52
N SER A 126 9.24 -2.85 -14.82
CA SER A 126 7.93 -3.23 -15.36
C SER A 126 8.09 -3.76 -16.77
N ASN A 127 7.69 -5.02 -16.98
CA ASN A 127 7.69 -5.68 -18.28
C ASN A 127 9.04 -5.53 -19.03
N ASN A 128 10.14 -5.91 -18.39
CA ASN A 128 11.52 -5.86 -18.90
C ASN A 128 12.09 -4.46 -19.13
N GLU A 129 11.47 -3.42 -18.64
CA GLU A 129 11.99 -2.06 -18.69
C GLU A 129 12.20 -1.52 -17.27
N TYR A 130 13.22 -0.65 -17.11
CA TYR A 130 13.53 0.01 -15.85
C TYR A 130 13.40 1.52 -15.97
N PHE A 131 12.90 2.13 -14.92
CA PHE A 131 13.01 3.58 -14.71
C PHE A 131 13.23 3.85 -13.21
N ARG A 132 13.82 5.00 -12.90
CA ARG A 132 14.11 5.36 -11.51
C ARG A 132 13.69 6.77 -11.18
N PHE A 133 13.50 7.00 -9.90
CA PHE A 133 13.44 8.31 -9.26
C PHE A 133 14.69 8.44 -8.41
N ASP A 134 15.47 9.51 -8.60
CA ASP A 134 16.80 9.63 -8.04
C ASP A 134 17.10 11.08 -7.64
N SER A 135 17.24 11.35 -6.34
CA SER A 135 17.51 12.70 -5.83
C SER A 135 18.88 13.23 -6.21
N SER A 136 19.83 12.31 -6.49
CA SER A 136 21.21 12.63 -6.88
C SER A 136 21.41 12.77 -8.39
N TYR A 137 20.36 12.59 -9.20
CA TYR A 137 20.46 12.73 -10.63
C TYR A 137 20.93 14.15 -11.02
N PRO A 138 21.91 14.30 -11.89
CA PRO A 138 22.46 15.60 -12.28
C PRO A 138 21.54 16.31 -13.26
N PHE A 139 20.38 16.81 -12.77
CA PHE A 139 19.47 17.58 -13.59
C PHE A 139 20.17 18.85 -14.13
N GLU A 140 19.92 19.14 -15.39
CA GLU A 140 20.47 20.33 -16.05
C GLU A 140 19.87 21.62 -15.44
N TRP A 141 20.74 22.62 -15.26
CA TRP A 141 20.32 23.96 -14.89
C TRP A 141 20.01 24.78 -16.15
N ASN A 142 18.75 25.11 -16.37
CA ASN A 142 18.28 25.73 -17.61
C ASN A 142 17.80 27.18 -17.44
N TRP A 143 18.35 27.93 -16.47
CA TRP A 143 18.00 29.33 -16.23
C TRP A 143 19.22 30.24 -16.44
N GLU A 144 18.95 31.57 -16.66
CA GLU A 144 19.97 32.56 -17.01
C GLU A 144 21.06 32.71 -15.95
N ASP A 145 20.67 32.78 -14.67
CA ASP A 145 21.63 32.84 -13.56
C ASP A 145 22.25 31.45 -13.27
N SER A 146 23.46 31.43 -12.71
CA SER A 146 24.02 30.17 -12.23
C SER A 146 23.26 29.67 -10.99
N LYS A 147 23.22 28.34 -10.82
CA LYS A 147 22.63 27.70 -9.63
C LYS A 147 23.18 28.30 -8.33
N ILE A 148 24.50 28.50 -8.25
CA ILE A 148 25.17 29.06 -7.06
C ILE A 148 24.72 30.49 -6.79
N THR A 149 24.55 31.32 -7.85
CA THR A 149 24.07 32.70 -7.73
C THR A 149 22.65 32.70 -7.20
N TRP A 150 21.77 31.86 -7.77
CA TRP A 150 20.39 31.76 -7.34
C TRP A 150 20.26 31.31 -5.87
N GLU A 151 21.02 30.28 -5.47
CA GLU A 151 21.01 29.76 -4.08
C GLU A 151 21.45 30.84 -3.07
N LYS A 152 22.49 31.61 -3.40
CA LYS A 152 22.95 32.73 -2.55
C LYS A 152 21.93 33.85 -2.44
N THR A 153 21.30 34.23 -3.57
CA THR A 153 20.33 35.34 -3.62
C THR A 153 19.06 34.98 -2.87
N ASN A 154 18.64 33.71 -2.89
CA ASN A 154 17.40 33.26 -2.27
C ASN A 154 17.61 32.64 -0.87
N ASP A 155 18.84 32.57 -0.37
CA ASP A 155 19.21 31.91 0.89
C ASP A 155 18.57 30.49 1.01
N ARG A 156 18.64 29.73 -0.08
CA ARG A 156 17.94 28.47 -0.21
C ARG A 156 18.64 27.52 -1.18
N GLN A 157 18.79 26.24 -0.81
CA GLN A 157 19.32 25.22 -1.71
C GLN A 157 18.31 24.86 -2.80
N PHE A 158 18.79 24.71 -4.01
CA PHE A 158 17.99 24.30 -5.15
C PHE A 158 17.83 22.77 -5.18
N GLN A 159 16.60 22.32 -5.36
CA GLN A 159 16.26 20.93 -5.56
C GLN A 159 15.12 20.78 -6.57
N TYR A 160 15.27 19.88 -7.53
CA TYR A 160 14.15 19.43 -8.36
C TYR A 160 13.18 18.55 -7.56
N PRO A 161 11.90 18.50 -7.93
CA PRO A 161 10.92 17.56 -7.37
C PRO A 161 11.14 16.16 -7.94
N TRP A 162 12.28 15.56 -7.65
CA TRP A 162 12.77 14.30 -8.21
C TRP A 162 11.77 13.13 -8.03
N GLN A 163 10.91 13.17 -7.01
CA GLN A 163 9.89 12.16 -6.73
C GLN A 163 8.82 12.02 -7.82
N ILE A 164 8.76 12.95 -8.76
CA ILE A 164 7.82 12.92 -9.89
C ILE A 164 8.52 12.91 -11.24
N ILE A 165 9.84 12.88 -11.28
CA ILE A 165 10.64 12.91 -12.50
C ILE A 165 11.21 11.51 -12.78
N PRO A 166 10.56 10.71 -13.65
CA PRO A 166 11.04 9.36 -13.94
C PRO A 166 12.22 9.41 -14.90
N ILE A 167 13.28 8.67 -14.62
CA ILE A 167 14.49 8.57 -15.41
C ILE A 167 14.57 7.16 -16.00
N TYR A 168 14.54 7.05 -17.33
CA TYR A 168 14.75 5.75 -17.98
C TYR A 168 16.12 5.19 -17.58
N THR A 169 16.16 3.90 -17.29
CA THR A 169 17.35 3.22 -16.77
C THR A 169 17.61 1.98 -17.59
N GLU A 170 18.83 1.81 -18.06
CA GLU A 170 19.20 0.59 -18.80
C GLU A 170 19.42 -0.57 -17.83
N ALA A 171 19.11 -1.79 -18.27
CA ALA A 171 19.28 -3.00 -17.42
C ALA A 171 20.73 -3.18 -16.95
N SER A 172 21.71 -2.71 -17.71
CA SER A 172 23.13 -2.73 -17.34
C SER A 172 23.49 -1.84 -16.12
N GLU A 173 22.65 -0.85 -15.80
CA GLU A 173 22.82 0.02 -14.61
C GLU A 173 22.28 -0.63 -13.33
N ILE A 174 21.53 -1.74 -13.45
CA ILE A 174 20.94 -2.44 -12.33
C ILE A 174 21.96 -3.43 -11.73
N HIS A 175 21.98 -3.54 -10.41
CA HIS A 175 22.84 -4.50 -9.70
C HIS A 175 22.62 -5.92 -10.22
N LYS A 176 23.68 -6.56 -10.73
CA LYS A 176 23.61 -7.86 -11.42
C LYS A 176 22.83 -8.94 -10.64
N PRO A 177 23.05 -9.15 -9.33
CA PRO A 177 22.26 -10.11 -8.56
C PRO A 177 20.75 -9.86 -8.58
N ILE A 178 20.32 -8.59 -8.64
CA ILE A 178 18.89 -8.22 -8.73
C ILE A 178 18.34 -8.59 -10.10
N ASN A 179 19.05 -8.27 -11.20
CA ASN A 179 18.63 -8.68 -12.54
C ASN A 179 18.48 -10.19 -12.64
N GLN A 180 19.49 -10.95 -12.19
CA GLN A 180 19.43 -12.41 -12.17
C GLN A 180 18.27 -12.95 -11.34
N PHE A 181 17.98 -12.33 -10.21
CA PHE A 181 16.83 -12.70 -9.39
C PHE A 181 15.51 -12.48 -10.13
N LEU A 182 15.32 -11.29 -10.74
CA LEU A 182 14.08 -10.97 -11.48
C LEU A 182 13.90 -11.84 -12.73
N GLU A 183 14.99 -12.23 -13.39
CA GLU A 183 14.96 -13.16 -14.53
C GLU A 183 14.59 -14.60 -14.12
N ASN A 184 14.95 -15.02 -12.89
CA ASN A 184 14.69 -16.36 -12.38
C ASN A 184 13.29 -16.57 -11.79
N ILE A 185 12.57 -15.49 -11.55
CA ILE A 185 11.21 -15.53 -11.02
C ILE A 185 10.23 -14.92 -12.03
N GLU A 186 9.03 -15.46 -12.11
CA GLU A 186 7.99 -14.99 -13.01
C GLU A 186 7.32 -13.73 -12.44
N VAL A 187 7.94 -12.55 -12.65
CA VAL A 187 7.43 -11.26 -12.20
C VAL A 187 7.26 -10.28 -13.35
N ASN A 188 6.27 -9.43 -13.22
CA ASN A 188 5.98 -8.36 -14.17
C ASN A 188 6.35 -6.98 -13.64
N VAL A 189 6.40 -6.83 -12.32
CA VAL A 189 6.71 -5.55 -11.66
C VAL A 189 7.64 -5.80 -10.48
N ALA A 190 8.63 -4.90 -10.29
CA ALA A 190 9.41 -4.82 -9.07
C ALA A 190 9.70 -3.37 -8.70
N THR A 191 9.73 -3.10 -7.40
CA THR A 191 10.20 -1.84 -6.82
C THR A 191 11.50 -2.13 -6.05
N ILE A 192 12.59 -1.51 -6.48
CA ILE A 192 13.93 -1.64 -5.88
C ILE A 192 14.21 -0.36 -5.10
N ILE A 193 14.37 -0.46 -3.81
CA ILE A 193 14.46 0.67 -2.87
C ILE A 193 15.85 0.66 -2.25
N GLN A 194 16.64 1.70 -2.48
CA GLN A 194 17.92 1.88 -1.77
C GLN A 194 17.64 2.34 -0.34
N MET A 195 17.86 1.46 0.63
CA MET A 195 17.51 1.69 2.02
C MET A 195 18.43 2.72 2.68
N LYS A 196 17.85 3.71 3.37
CA LYS A 196 18.59 4.66 4.22
C LYS A 196 19.11 3.98 5.49
N ASN A 197 18.31 3.10 6.06
CA ASN A 197 18.62 2.33 7.27
C ASN A 197 18.36 0.85 7.05
N VAL A 198 19.41 0.12 6.63
CA VAL A 198 19.31 -1.31 6.31
C VAL A 198 18.82 -2.13 7.49
N LYS A 199 19.38 -1.90 8.69
CA LYS A 199 19.07 -2.68 9.89
C LYS A 199 17.59 -2.51 10.30
N GLU A 200 17.11 -1.28 10.34
CA GLU A 200 15.74 -0.96 10.73
C GLU A 200 14.74 -1.53 9.72
N THR A 201 15.01 -1.31 8.43
CA THR A 201 14.13 -1.83 7.35
C THR A 201 14.12 -3.35 7.35
N SER A 202 15.29 -4.00 7.48
CA SER A 202 15.35 -5.47 7.53
C SER A 202 14.56 -6.04 8.71
N GLN A 203 14.68 -5.43 9.89
CA GLN A 203 13.93 -5.84 11.07
C GLN A 203 12.43 -5.61 10.90
N ALA A 204 12.04 -4.50 10.28
CA ALA A 204 10.63 -4.20 10.01
C ALA A 204 10.00 -5.24 9.06
N VAL A 205 10.73 -5.61 7.98
CA VAL A 205 10.28 -6.64 7.02
C VAL A 205 10.22 -8.01 7.68
N GLN A 206 11.24 -8.36 8.49
CA GLN A 206 11.25 -9.63 9.23
C GLN A 206 10.08 -9.75 10.20
N ASN A 207 9.79 -8.70 10.97
CA ASN A 207 8.64 -8.66 11.88
C ASN A 207 7.30 -8.80 11.12
N LEU A 208 7.22 -8.26 9.89
CA LEU A 208 6.05 -8.41 9.05
C LEU A 208 5.83 -9.88 8.66
N SER A 209 6.89 -10.61 8.26
CA SER A 209 6.78 -12.02 7.88
C SER A 209 6.31 -12.94 9.01
N GLN A 210 6.44 -12.51 10.25
CA GLN A 210 6.02 -13.27 11.43
C GLN A 210 4.55 -13.03 11.82
N ASN A 211 3.89 -11.98 11.28
CA ASN A 211 2.52 -11.64 11.63
C ASN A 211 1.53 -12.00 10.53
N LEU A 212 1.07 -13.25 10.51
CA LEU A 212 0.16 -13.78 9.50
C LEU A 212 -1.15 -12.97 9.34
N ASN A 213 -1.70 -12.43 10.44
CA ASN A 213 -2.97 -11.74 10.42
C ASN A 213 -2.96 -10.48 9.52
N MET A 214 -1.78 -9.91 9.26
CA MET A 214 -1.60 -8.76 8.38
C MET A 214 -2.02 -9.02 6.93
N PHE A 215 -1.99 -10.28 6.50
CA PHE A 215 -2.26 -10.68 5.11
C PHE A 215 -3.69 -11.19 4.89
N LEU A 216 -4.48 -11.27 5.96
CA LEU A 216 -5.81 -11.90 5.95
C LEU A 216 -6.77 -11.26 4.94
N PHE A 217 -6.72 -9.92 4.83
CA PHE A 217 -7.65 -9.15 4.01
C PHE A 217 -7.12 -8.78 2.61
N LEU A 218 -5.93 -9.29 2.23
CA LEU A 218 -5.50 -9.26 0.84
C LEU A 218 -6.46 -10.11 0.01
N LYS A 219 -6.87 -9.62 -1.17
CA LYS A 219 -7.92 -10.28 -1.96
C LYS A 219 -7.36 -11.24 -3.02
N ASN A 220 -6.29 -10.82 -3.68
CA ASN A 220 -5.75 -11.46 -4.88
C ASN A 220 -4.38 -12.09 -4.66
N ILE A 221 -3.64 -11.70 -3.63
CA ILE A 221 -2.35 -12.31 -3.30
C ILE A 221 -2.58 -13.71 -2.73
N SER A 222 -1.92 -14.71 -3.32
CA SER A 222 -1.97 -16.10 -2.85
C SER A 222 -0.70 -16.53 -2.11
N GLU A 223 0.43 -15.85 -2.37
CA GLU A 223 1.74 -16.25 -1.83
C GLU A 223 2.63 -15.02 -1.66
N ILE A 224 3.34 -14.94 -0.54
CA ILE A 224 4.35 -13.91 -0.26
C ILE A 224 5.62 -14.60 0.21
N ASN A 225 6.69 -14.47 -0.58
CA ASN A 225 8.00 -15.04 -0.30
C ASN A 225 8.91 -13.95 0.28
N PHE A 226 9.40 -14.17 1.49
CA PHE A 226 10.38 -13.34 2.16
C PHE A 226 11.77 -13.98 2.11
N ASP A 227 12.77 -13.21 1.71
CA ASP A 227 14.19 -13.57 1.79
C ASP A 227 14.97 -12.36 2.33
N VAL A 228 14.92 -12.22 3.64
CA VAL A 228 15.45 -11.06 4.37
C VAL A 228 16.52 -11.53 5.35
N MET A 229 16.21 -11.64 6.64
CA MET A 229 17.11 -12.21 7.67
C MET A 229 16.91 -13.70 7.78
N GLU A 230 15.65 -14.12 7.77
CA GLU A 230 15.21 -15.50 7.71
C GLU A 230 14.22 -15.63 6.56
N SER A 231 14.34 -16.69 5.79
CA SER A 231 13.41 -16.96 4.69
C SER A 231 12.06 -17.44 5.23
N ALA A 232 10.99 -16.91 4.68
CA ALA A 232 9.63 -17.31 4.99
C ALA A 232 8.77 -17.29 3.72
N SER A 233 7.84 -18.26 3.62
CA SER A 233 6.85 -18.28 2.54
C SER A 233 5.46 -18.36 3.14
N ILE A 234 4.67 -17.31 2.92
CA ILE A 234 3.31 -17.20 3.42
C ILE A 234 2.33 -17.52 2.31
N GLU A 235 1.59 -18.61 2.48
CA GLU A 235 0.49 -19.00 1.61
C GLU A 235 -0.84 -18.51 2.16
N ILE A 236 -1.67 -17.96 1.27
CA ILE A 236 -3.01 -17.45 1.57
C ILE A 236 -4.03 -18.30 0.80
N ASN A 237 -4.60 -19.29 1.44
CA ASN A 237 -5.52 -20.24 0.83
C ASN A 237 -6.98 -19.85 1.06
N ARG A 238 -7.72 -19.62 -0.04
CA ARG A 238 -9.15 -19.23 -0.08
C ARG A 238 -10.01 -20.31 -0.73
N ASN A 239 -9.65 -21.60 -0.48
CA ASN A 239 -10.28 -22.75 -1.14
C ASN A 239 -11.73 -23.00 -0.72
N GLN A 240 -12.19 -22.37 0.34
CA GLN A 240 -13.57 -22.44 0.83
C GLN A 240 -14.17 -21.04 0.89
N LYS A 241 -15.46 -20.93 0.53
CA LYS A 241 -16.16 -19.65 0.41
C LYS A 241 -16.07 -18.77 1.66
N ASP A 242 -16.11 -19.40 2.84
CA ASP A 242 -16.22 -18.71 4.12
C ASP A 242 -14.97 -18.93 5.01
N ARG A 243 -13.87 -19.44 4.43
CA ARG A 243 -12.64 -19.73 5.17
C ARG A 243 -11.39 -19.26 4.46
N ILE A 244 -10.47 -18.71 5.23
CA ILE A 244 -9.11 -18.40 4.78
C ILE A 244 -8.13 -19.12 5.71
N THR A 245 -7.20 -19.83 5.12
CA THR A 245 -6.06 -20.45 5.82
C THR A 245 -4.80 -19.69 5.44
N LEU A 246 -4.10 -19.18 6.44
CA LEU A 246 -2.77 -18.59 6.31
C LEU A 246 -1.73 -19.58 6.83
N LYS A 247 -0.66 -19.82 6.06
CA LYS A 247 0.45 -20.71 6.44
C LYS A 247 1.77 -20.02 6.25
N ASN A 248 2.71 -20.24 7.15
CA ASN A 248 4.12 -19.89 6.97
C ASN A 248 4.93 -21.19 6.98
N GLY A 249 5.07 -21.81 5.82
CA GLY A 249 5.69 -23.13 5.68
C GLY A 249 5.09 -24.16 6.64
N SER A 250 5.94 -24.87 7.38
CA SER A 250 5.55 -25.80 8.47
C SER A 250 5.52 -25.16 9.86
N VAL A 251 5.91 -23.87 9.98
CA VAL A 251 6.16 -23.19 11.26
C VAL A 251 4.86 -22.74 11.92
N SER A 252 3.96 -22.17 11.16
CA SER A 252 2.70 -21.65 11.70
C SER A 252 1.55 -21.76 10.71
N LYS A 253 0.35 -21.94 11.27
CA LYS A 253 -0.92 -21.98 10.53
C LYS A 253 -1.96 -21.20 11.31
N ALA A 254 -2.77 -20.43 10.61
CA ALA A 254 -3.92 -19.73 11.16
C ALA A 254 -5.14 -19.94 10.25
N ASP A 255 -6.22 -20.49 10.82
CA ASP A 255 -7.49 -20.69 10.13
C ASP A 255 -8.49 -19.62 10.57
N TRP A 256 -9.19 -19.04 9.61
CA TRP A 256 -10.14 -17.96 9.84
C TRP A 256 -11.47 -18.26 9.18
N LEU A 257 -12.56 -18.07 9.91
CA LEU A 257 -13.91 -18.04 9.37
C LEU A 257 -14.21 -16.59 8.95
N ILE A 258 -14.69 -16.41 7.72
CA ILE A 258 -14.87 -15.10 7.11
C ILE A 258 -16.35 -14.87 6.80
N ARG A 259 -16.82 -13.65 7.09
CA ARG A 259 -18.13 -13.18 6.62
C ARG A 259 -17.97 -11.83 5.96
N THR A 260 -18.30 -11.74 4.68
CA THR A 260 -18.34 -10.49 3.91
C THR A 260 -19.78 -10.06 3.69
N ILE A 261 -20.09 -8.80 3.96
CA ILE A 261 -21.41 -8.20 3.94
C ILE A 261 -21.33 -6.92 3.10
N SER A 262 -22.26 -6.74 2.16
CA SER A 262 -22.44 -5.46 1.48
C SER A 262 -23.36 -4.57 2.31
N LEU A 263 -22.86 -3.41 2.75
CA LEU A 263 -23.60 -2.42 3.50
C LEU A 263 -24.03 -1.29 2.57
N THR A 264 -25.33 -1.00 2.52
CA THR A 264 -25.86 0.19 1.83
C THR A 264 -25.58 1.43 2.69
N VAL A 265 -25.01 2.48 2.07
CA VAL A 265 -24.73 3.73 2.77
C VAL A 265 -26.02 4.55 2.92
N PRO A 266 -26.44 4.89 4.14
CA PRO A 266 -27.64 5.68 4.38
C PRO A 266 -27.55 7.09 3.80
N ALA A 267 -28.68 7.64 3.36
CA ALA A 267 -28.73 8.97 2.73
C ALA A 267 -28.28 10.10 3.67
N ASP A 268 -28.62 10.01 4.94
CA ASP A 268 -28.20 10.97 5.98
C ASP A 268 -26.68 10.95 6.23
N VAL A 269 -26.07 9.76 6.17
CA VAL A 269 -24.60 9.62 6.25
C VAL A 269 -23.91 10.24 5.03
N LYS A 270 -24.45 10.01 3.82
CA LYS A 270 -23.93 10.64 2.59
C LYS A 270 -24.03 12.15 2.64
N THR A 271 -25.16 12.69 3.10
CA THR A 271 -25.34 14.14 3.25
C THR A 271 -24.35 14.72 4.25
N ALA A 272 -24.17 14.06 5.41
CA ALA A 272 -23.23 14.50 6.40
C ALA A 272 -21.78 14.53 5.90
N LEU A 273 -21.39 13.56 5.04
CA LEU A 273 -20.04 13.54 4.43
C LEU A 273 -19.77 14.73 3.51
N GLN A 274 -20.80 15.28 2.86
CA GLN A 274 -20.63 16.46 1.98
C GLN A 274 -20.21 17.70 2.76
N ASP A 275 -20.58 17.79 4.04
CA ASP A 275 -20.25 18.89 4.94
C ASP A 275 -18.88 18.69 5.63
N GLU A 276 -18.32 17.47 5.59
CA GLU A 276 -17.02 17.16 6.18
C GLU A 276 -15.88 17.54 5.20
N ARG A 277 -14.77 18.04 5.75
CA ARG A 277 -13.58 18.41 4.94
C ARG A 277 -12.70 17.21 4.65
N ASN A 278 -12.00 17.24 3.50
CA ASN A 278 -11.02 16.22 3.09
C ASN A 278 -11.57 14.80 2.94
N ILE A 279 -12.84 14.66 2.62
CA ILE A 279 -13.45 13.36 2.33
C ILE A 279 -13.01 12.88 0.94
N PRO A 280 -12.55 11.63 0.80
CA PRO A 280 -12.25 11.06 -0.51
C PRO A 280 -13.49 11.04 -1.42
N GLU A 281 -13.34 11.51 -2.67
CA GLU A 281 -14.43 11.54 -3.67
C GLU A 281 -15.11 10.17 -3.83
N LYS A 282 -14.33 9.09 -3.68
CA LYS A 282 -14.83 7.71 -3.73
C LYS A 282 -15.90 7.44 -2.66
N LEU A 283 -15.72 7.93 -1.45
CA LEU A 283 -16.71 7.75 -0.36
C LEU A 283 -17.96 8.59 -0.60
N LEU A 284 -17.81 9.79 -1.19
CA LEU A 284 -18.95 10.66 -1.52
C LEU A 284 -19.85 10.05 -2.59
N SER A 285 -19.28 9.28 -3.53
CA SER A 285 -20.00 8.70 -4.67
C SER A 285 -20.44 7.26 -4.46
N THR A 286 -20.07 6.60 -3.33
CA THR A 286 -20.35 5.18 -3.14
C THR A 286 -21.76 4.94 -2.56
N ASP A 287 -22.47 3.96 -3.12
CA ASP A 287 -23.80 3.55 -2.62
C ASP A 287 -23.72 2.40 -1.63
N SER A 288 -22.66 1.61 -1.71
CA SER A 288 -22.43 0.48 -0.83
C SER A 288 -20.95 0.25 -0.58
N ILE A 289 -20.62 -0.35 0.56
CA ILE A 289 -19.26 -0.74 0.95
C ILE A 289 -19.26 -2.17 1.47
N GLU A 290 -18.09 -2.80 1.45
CA GLU A 290 -17.88 -4.12 2.05
C GLU A 290 -17.51 -3.98 3.54
N LEU A 291 -18.13 -4.81 4.37
CA LEU A 291 -17.72 -5.13 5.72
C LEU A 291 -17.29 -6.59 5.76
N THR A 292 -16.06 -6.86 6.15
CA THR A 292 -15.55 -8.22 6.34
C THR A 292 -15.24 -8.45 7.82
N LEU A 293 -15.85 -9.48 8.39
CA LEU A 293 -15.62 -9.97 9.75
C LEU A 293 -14.81 -11.25 9.66
N ALA A 294 -13.82 -11.43 10.55
CA ALA A 294 -12.99 -12.61 10.59
C ALA A 294 -12.84 -13.14 12.03
N ALA A 295 -13.28 -14.38 12.24
CA ALA A 295 -13.17 -15.09 13.51
C ALA A 295 -12.08 -16.16 13.42
N LYS A 296 -11.17 -16.22 14.38
CA LYS A 296 -10.10 -17.20 14.43
C LYS A 296 -10.66 -18.58 14.78
N VAL A 297 -10.21 -19.62 14.06
CA VAL A 297 -10.62 -20.99 14.30
C VAL A 297 -9.46 -21.75 14.91
N GLY A 298 -9.65 -22.31 16.10
CA GLY A 298 -8.72 -23.18 16.81
C GLY A 298 -9.13 -24.66 16.71
N SER A 299 -8.46 -25.53 17.47
CA SER A 299 -8.75 -26.96 17.55
C SER A 299 -10.18 -27.26 18.03
N ASP A 300 -10.68 -26.46 18.95
CA ASP A 300 -11.96 -26.67 19.64
C ASP A 300 -13.09 -25.76 19.09
N GLY A 301 -12.83 -25.09 17.97
CA GLY A 301 -13.78 -24.20 17.30
C GLY A 301 -13.34 -22.74 17.24
N ILE A 302 -14.28 -21.81 17.38
CA ILE A 302 -13.97 -20.37 17.33
C ILE A 302 -13.21 -19.97 18.58
N THR A 303 -12.08 -19.30 18.40
CA THR A 303 -11.18 -18.88 19.46
C THR A 303 -11.12 -17.36 19.55
N LYS A 304 -11.23 -16.81 20.75
CA LYS A 304 -11.03 -15.38 21.00
C LYS A 304 -9.59 -14.99 20.59
N ILE A 305 -9.46 -13.93 19.82
CA ILE A 305 -8.15 -13.33 19.52
C ILE A 305 -7.62 -12.58 20.75
N SER A 306 -6.29 -12.52 20.89
CA SER A 306 -5.66 -11.77 21.97
C SER A 306 -5.83 -10.26 21.76
N GLU A 307 -5.74 -9.47 22.83
CA GLU A 307 -5.79 -8.00 22.73
C GLU A 307 -4.70 -7.43 21.81
N GLN A 308 -3.56 -8.10 21.75
CA GLN A 308 -2.44 -7.71 20.87
C GLN A 308 -2.74 -7.96 19.40
N GLU A 309 -3.55 -8.97 19.08
CA GLU A 309 -3.98 -9.29 17.72
C GLU A 309 -5.19 -8.44 17.27
N THR A 310 -5.92 -7.82 18.20
CA THR A 310 -7.13 -7.06 17.92
C THR A 310 -6.79 -5.75 17.23
N LEU A 311 -7.03 -5.68 15.92
CA LEU A 311 -6.86 -4.49 15.09
C LEU A 311 -8.10 -4.28 14.22
N LEU A 312 -8.38 -3.02 13.93
CA LEU A 312 -9.29 -2.64 12.87
C LEU A 312 -8.49 -2.51 11.57
N TYR A 313 -9.09 -2.90 10.47
CA TYR A 313 -8.49 -2.83 9.15
C TYR A 313 -9.30 -1.89 8.26
N SER A 314 -8.62 -0.95 7.63
CA SER A 314 -9.11 -0.22 6.47
C SER A 314 -8.34 -0.71 5.27
N TYR A 315 -8.54 -1.99 4.92
CA TYR A 315 -7.74 -2.85 4.06
C TYR A 315 -6.37 -3.21 4.69
N LEU A 316 -5.62 -2.21 5.13
CA LEU A 316 -4.41 -2.36 5.94
C LEU A 316 -4.74 -2.20 7.43
N PRO A 317 -3.94 -2.76 8.33
CA PRO A 317 -4.17 -2.59 9.75
C PRO A 317 -4.02 -1.11 10.14
N THR A 318 -4.85 -0.70 11.08
CA THR A 318 -4.71 0.56 11.81
C THR A 318 -4.03 0.29 13.15
N ASP A 319 -3.61 1.35 13.87
CA ASP A 319 -3.08 1.21 15.23
C ASP A 319 -4.18 1.32 16.30
N GLU A 320 -5.46 1.30 15.87
CA GLU A 320 -6.61 1.41 16.77
C GLU A 320 -6.88 0.11 17.53
N ARG A 321 -6.36 0.03 18.76
CA ARG A 321 -6.52 -1.14 19.67
C ARG A 321 -7.61 -0.95 20.72
N LYS A 322 -8.09 0.28 20.92
CA LYS A 322 -9.02 0.64 22.00
C LYS A 322 -10.37 -0.05 21.94
N TYR A 323 -10.75 -0.58 20.78
CA TYR A 323 -12.07 -1.19 20.61
C TYR A 323 -12.14 -2.66 21.06
N SER A 324 -11.00 -3.34 21.24
CA SER A 324 -10.88 -4.71 21.80
C SER A 324 -11.94 -5.71 21.32
N LEU A 325 -12.25 -5.71 20.02
CA LEU A 325 -13.24 -6.62 19.45
C LEU A 325 -12.73 -8.08 19.50
N PRO A 326 -13.60 -9.07 19.72
CA PRO A 326 -13.19 -10.48 19.79
C PRO A 326 -12.83 -11.10 18.43
N ILE A 327 -13.00 -10.35 17.36
CA ILE A 327 -12.77 -10.72 15.96
C ILE A 327 -12.07 -9.59 15.22
N LEU A 328 -11.48 -9.90 14.07
CA LEU A 328 -10.93 -8.87 13.18
C LEU A 328 -12.03 -8.27 12.29
N VAL A 329 -11.92 -6.99 12.03
CA VAL A 329 -12.89 -6.23 11.23
C VAL A 329 -12.17 -5.45 10.15
N ASN A 330 -12.59 -5.61 8.89
CA ASN A 330 -12.10 -4.86 7.76
C ASN A 330 -13.25 -4.18 7.02
N THR A 331 -13.15 -2.86 6.87
CA THR A 331 -14.09 -2.05 6.06
C THR A 331 -13.45 -0.72 5.66
N SER A 332 -14.12 0.08 4.85
CA SER A 332 -13.64 1.39 4.38
C SER A 332 -13.75 2.47 5.48
N PHE A 333 -13.01 2.32 6.57
CA PHE A 333 -12.94 3.36 7.60
C PHE A 333 -12.33 4.65 7.05
N LEU A 334 -12.82 5.78 7.51
CA LEU A 334 -12.18 7.08 7.29
C LEU A 334 -11.03 7.23 8.27
N THR A 335 -9.82 7.22 7.74
CA THR A 335 -8.57 7.26 8.50
C THR A 335 -7.82 8.57 8.29
N THR A 336 -6.93 8.91 9.21
CA THR A 336 -5.89 9.93 9.02
C THR A 336 -5.05 9.67 7.77
N ALA A 337 -4.26 10.65 7.34
CA ALA A 337 -3.44 10.51 6.12
C ALA A 337 -2.44 9.34 6.20
N ASN A 338 -1.85 9.14 7.38
CA ASN A 338 -0.96 8.00 7.66
C ASN A 338 -1.70 6.68 7.93
N ARG A 339 -3.04 6.63 7.90
CA ARG A 339 -3.92 5.47 8.14
C ARG A 339 -3.76 4.78 9.50
N GLU A 340 -3.05 5.37 10.44
CA GLU A 340 -2.82 4.80 11.77
C GLU A 340 -4.04 4.96 12.67
N SER A 341 -4.72 6.11 12.57
CA SER A 341 -5.86 6.44 13.42
C SER A 341 -7.13 6.68 12.61
N LEU A 342 -8.27 6.53 13.28
CA LEU A 342 -9.57 6.80 12.70
C LEU A 342 -10.04 8.22 13.05
N HIS A 343 -10.76 8.85 12.11
CA HIS A 343 -11.53 10.06 12.42
C HIS A 343 -12.75 9.68 13.25
N ALA A 344 -12.58 9.61 14.59
CA ALA A 344 -13.62 9.12 15.51
C ALA A 344 -14.91 9.96 15.47
N ASP A 345 -14.78 11.26 15.21
CA ASP A 345 -15.91 12.21 15.18
C ASP A 345 -16.65 12.21 13.85
N SER A 346 -16.12 11.55 12.82
CA SER A 346 -16.79 11.42 11.52
C SER A 346 -18.08 10.64 11.63
N LYS A 347 -19.16 11.16 11.03
CA LYS A 347 -20.46 10.48 10.94
C LYS A 347 -20.37 9.14 10.22
N TRP A 348 -19.43 9.04 9.25
CA TRP A 348 -19.12 7.80 8.56
C TRP A 348 -18.63 6.71 9.51
N ASN A 349 -17.61 6.98 10.30
CA ASN A 349 -17.08 6.00 11.24
C ASN A 349 -18.07 5.68 12.37
N GLN A 350 -18.84 6.66 12.84
CA GLN A 350 -19.90 6.44 13.83
C GLN A 350 -20.99 5.50 13.31
N TRP A 351 -21.40 5.67 12.04
CA TRP A 351 -22.33 4.75 11.38
C TRP A 351 -21.73 3.35 11.26
N LEU A 352 -20.46 3.24 10.81
CA LEU A 352 -19.76 1.97 10.70
C LEU A 352 -19.73 1.22 12.04
N PHE A 353 -19.33 1.87 13.12
CA PHE A 353 -19.28 1.22 14.44
C PHE A 353 -20.63 0.70 14.90
N LYS A 354 -21.70 1.45 14.70
CA LYS A 354 -23.07 0.99 15.02
C LYS A 354 -23.45 -0.24 14.17
N THR A 355 -23.14 -0.19 12.89
CA THR A 355 -23.45 -1.29 11.97
C THR A 355 -22.61 -2.53 12.26
N ILE A 356 -21.32 -2.38 12.54
CA ILE A 356 -20.40 -3.46 12.91
C ILE A 356 -20.93 -4.20 14.15
N ALA A 357 -21.36 -3.48 15.18
CA ALA A 357 -21.88 -4.10 16.40
C ALA A 357 -23.11 -4.98 16.11
N ILE A 358 -24.03 -4.49 15.28
CA ILE A 358 -25.22 -5.23 14.85
C ILE A 358 -24.82 -6.48 14.05
N GLU A 359 -23.91 -6.34 13.10
CA GLU A 359 -23.49 -7.44 12.21
C GLU A 359 -22.67 -8.51 12.94
N ILE A 360 -21.86 -8.14 13.94
CA ILE A 360 -21.19 -9.09 14.81
C ILE A 360 -22.24 -9.92 15.57
N PHE A 361 -23.23 -9.26 16.18
CA PHE A 361 -24.28 -9.96 16.92
C PHE A 361 -25.12 -10.88 16.01
N ASN A 362 -25.49 -10.42 14.82
CA ASN A 362 -26.19 -11.22 13.83
C ASN A 362 -25.36 -12.44 13.40
N TRP A 363 -24.04 -12.30 13.27
CA TRP A 363 -23.17 -13.39 12.87
C TRP A 363 -23.02 -14.42 14.00
N ILE A 364 -22.78 -13.99 15.22
CA ILE A 364 -22.75 -14.88 16.40
C ILE A 364 -24.05 -15.68 16.51
N SER A 365 -25.19 -15.02 16.36
CA SER A 365 -26.51 -15.67 16.42
C SER A 365 -26.69 -16.74 15.33
N ARG A 366 -26.08 -16.55 14.14
CA ARG A 366 -26.06 -17.58 13.07
C ARG A 366 -25.15 -18.74 13.45
N LEU A 367 -23.94 -18.45 13.91
CA LEU A 367 -22.93 -19.44 14.24
C LEU A 367 -23.44 -20.40 15.33
N ILE A 368 -24.12 -19.87 16.36
CA ILE A 368 -24.75 -20.67 17.42
C ILE A 368 -25.77 -21.67 16.85
N LYS A 369 -26.42 -21.36 15.74
CA LYS A 369 -27.44 -22.22 15.09
C LYS A 369 -26.84 -23.20 14.07
N THR A 370 -25.53 -23.24 13.90
CA THR A 370 -24.82 -24.05 12.93
C THR A 370 -23.86 -25.03 13.62
N GLU A 371 -22.83 -25.48 12.93
CA GLU A 371 -21.79 -26.38 13.44
C GLU A 371 -20.98 -25.84 14.63
N TYR A 372 -21.08 -24.53 14.91
CA TYR A 372 -20.39 -23.84 16.01
C TYR A 372 -21.30 -23.56 17.21
N SER A 373 -22.35 -24.34 17.41
CA SER A 373 -23.48 -24.11 18.33
C SER A 373 -23.09 -23.78 19.78
N PHE A 374 -21.93 -24.12 20.26
CA PHE A 374 -21.47 -23.81 21.64
C PHE A 374 -20.12 -23.11 21.71
N GLN A 375 -19.61 -22.61 20.58
CA GLN A 375 -18.25 -22.10 20.44
C GLN A 375 -18.19 -20.64 19.97
N ALA A 376 -19.35 -20.04 19.64
CA ALA A 376 -19.44 -18.68 19.11
C ALA A 376 -19.73 -17.65 20.23
#